data_189ce5e08624c68da85925b2594a7329
#
_entry.id   189ce5e08624c68da85925b2594a7329
#
_cell.length_a   1.000
_cell.length_b   1.000
_cell.length_c   1.000
_cell.angle_alpha   90.00
_cell.angle_beta   90.00
_cell.angle_gamma   90.00
#
_symmetry.space_group_name_H-M   'P 1'
#
loop_
_entity.id
_entity.type
_entity.pdbx_description
1 polymer ?
#
loop_
_entity_poly.entity_id
_entity_poly.type
_entity_poly.pdbx_seq_one_letter_code
_entity_poly.pdbx_strand_id
1 'polypeptide(L)'
;MSGSRREYLWRKRRRRARRIRKIIMVAVATVALFLSVAVISWAFESRKPTEETQAAPMPTITLQPTTEPQYEPDLSKPSLDWGAEDSYLLAKIAMAEAEGEGVEGKAMVIMVVLNRVWAEGFPDSIEDVIFDYSEEKDIYQFSPVAPGGRWWTTEPDEECYEALRIIMVEKWDESEGALYFEATYNGEDTWHSENLEYIKTVGNHNFYK
;
A
#
# COMPACT_ATOMS: atom_id res chain seq x y z
N MET A 1 31.31 4.72 14.29
CA MET A 1 30.67 5.83 13.56
C MET A 1 30.71 5.71 12.02
N SER A 2 30.90 4.53 11.41
CA SER A 2 31.00 4.39 9.94
C SER A 2 29.78 3.74 9.27
N GLY A 3 28.82 3.22 10.01
CA GLY A 3 27.63 2.55 9.48
C GLY A 3 26.59 3.51 8.89
N SER A 4 26.22 4.53 9.64
CA SER A 4 25.13 5.45 9.29
C SER A 4 25.34 6.22 7.98
N ARG A 5 26.59 6.62 7.70
CA ARG A 5 26.93 7.35 6.47
C ARG A 5 26.84 6.47 5.20
N ARG A 6 27.15 5.18 5.33
CA ARG A 6 27.00 4.22 4.20
C ARG A 6 25.53 3.94 3.91
N GLU A 7 24.71 3.78 4.91
CA GLU A 7 23.27 3.57 4.77
C GLU A 7 22.57 4.78 4.16
N TYR A 8 22.88 5.99 4.62
CA TYR A 8 22.37 7.23 4.03
C TYR A 8 22.71 7.35 2.54
N LEU A 9 23.96 7.07 2.17
CA LEU A 9 24.39 7.12 0.78
C LEU A 9 23.74 6.02 -0.07
N TRP A 10 23.50 4.84 0.50
CA TRP A 10 22.78 3.75 -0.15
C TRP A 10 21.31 4.11 -0.41
N ARG A 11 20.60 4.67 0.57
CA ARG A 11 19.24 5.18 0.42
C ARG A 11 19.14 6.28 -0.64
N LYS A 12 20.06 7.23 -0.63
CA LYS A 12 20.10 8.30 -1.65
C LYS A 12 20.36 7.77 -3.07
N ARG A 13 21.18 6.74 -3.22
CA ARG A 13 21.40 6.06 -4.51
C ARG A 13 20.14 5.30 -4.95
N ARG A 14 19.42 4.66 -4.04
CA ARG A 14 18.19 3.93 -4.32
C ARG A 14 17.07 4.87 -4.78
N ARG A 15 16.88 6.02 -4.11
CA ARG A 15 15.92 7.06 -4.53
C ARG A 15 16.22 7.58 -5.95
N ARG A 16 17.49 7.83 -6.30
CA ARG A 16 17.88 8.21 -7.66
C ARG A 16 17.61 7.12 -8.68
N ALA A 17 17.93 5.88 -8.34
CA ALA A 17 17.68 4.74 -9.23
C ALA A 17 16.17 4.53 -9.50
N ARG A 18 15.29 4.75 -8.50
CA ARG A 18 13.84 4.68 -8.69
C ARG A 18 13.32 5.78 -9.59
N ARG A 19 13.76 7.03 -9.41
CA ARG A 19 13.37 8.13 -10.32
C ARG A 19 13.78 7.83 -11.77
N ILE A 20 14.97 7.30 -11.97
CA ILE A 20 15.45 6.89 -13.29
C ILE A 20 14.60 5.72 -13.84
N ARG A 21 14.28 4.72 -13.01
CA ARG A 21 13.39 3.59 -13.42
C ARG A 21 11.99 4.08 -13.79
N LYS A 22 11.38 5.00 -13.02
CA LYS A 22 10.09 5.61 -13.36
C LYS A 22 10.14 6.33 -14.71
N ILE A 23 11.19 7.10 -14.98
CA ILE A 23 11.38 7.78 -16.27
C ILE A 23 11.53 6.76 -17.42
N ILE A 24 12.31 5.71 -17.22
CA ILE A 24 12.49 4.64 -18.23
C ILE A 24 11.17 3.89 -18.46
N MET A 25 10.43 3.55 -17.40
CA MET A 25 9.13 2.86 -17.52
C MET A 25 8.12 3.70 -18.29
N VAL A 26 8.04 5.01 -18.02
CA VAL A 26 7.16 5.91 -18.78
C VAL A 26 7.58 5.97 -20.25
N ALA A 27 8.89 6.09 -20.53
CA ALA A 27 9.39 6.10 -21.90
C ALA A 27 9.11 4.78 -22.65
N VAL A 28 9.25 3.62 -21.98
CA VAL A 28 8.92 2.32 -22.57
C VAL A 28 7.42 2.18 -22.82
N ALA A 29 6.58 2.64 -21.86
CA ALA A 29 5.12 2.60 -22.01
C ALA A 29 4.64 3.48 -23.18
N THR A 30 5.23 4.66 -23.37
CA THR A 30 4.89 5.52 -24.52
C THR A 30 5.28 4.89 -25.86
N VAL A 31 6.46 4.28 -25.95
CA VAL A 31 6.89 3.56 -27.16
C VAL A 31 5.98 2.37 -27.45
N ALA A 32 5.59 1.59 -26.44
CA ALA A 32 4.67 0.47 -26.59
C ALA A 32 3.28 0.92 -27.07
N LEU A 33 2.78 2.07 -26.57
CA LEU A 33 1.51 2.64 -27.00
C LEU A 33 1.54 3.06 -28.48
N PHE A 34 2.63 3.69 -28.93
CA PHE A 34 2.79 4.06 -30.35
C PHE A 34 2.84 2.84 -31.27
N LEU A 35 3.53 1.76 -30.84
CA LEU A 35 3.59 0.52 -31.61
C LEU A 35 2.22 -0.19 -31.68
N SER A 36 1.43 -0.17 -30.59
CA SER A 36 0.09 -0.78 -30.59
C SER A 36 -0.89 -0.04 -31.50
N VAL A 37 -0.83 1.30 -31.55
CA VAL A 37 -1.65 2.11 -32.48
C VAL A 37 -1.30 1.79 -33.94
N ALA A 38 -0.01 1.66 -34.27
CA ALA A 38 0.42 1.31 -35.62
C ALA A 38 -0.07 -0.07 -36.07
N VAL A 39 -0.06 -1.07 -35.17
CA VAL A 39 -0.56 -2.43 -35.45
C VAL A 39 -2.07 -2.44 -35.65
N ILE A 40 -2.82 -1.68 -34.82
CA ILE A 40 -4.29 -1.58 -34.95
C ILE A 40 -4.68 -0.89 -36.26
N SER A 41 -3.98 0.16 -36.68
CA SER A 41 -4.22 0.84 -37.94
C SER A 41 -3.97 -0.09 -39.13
N TRP A 42 -2.92 -0.90 -39.12
CA TRP A 42 -2.62 -1.87 -40.16
C TRP A 42 -3.66 -3.01 -40.23
N ALA A 43 -4.14 -3.48 -39.06
CA ALA A 43 -5.15 -4.53 -38.98
C ALA A 43 -6.56 -4.07 -39.44
N PHE A 44 -6.86 -2.77 -39.28
CA PHE A 44 -8.14 -2.21 -39.74
C PHE A 44 -8.23 -2.06 -41.25
N GLU A 45 -7.11 -1.79 -41.92
CA GLU A 45 -7.05 -1.59 -43.36
C GLU A 45 -7.13 -2.93 -44.14
N SER A 46 -6.91 -4.08 -43.46
CA SER A 46 -6.88 -5.41 -44.06
C SER A 46 -8.23 -6.17 -44.04
N ARG A 47 -9.30 -5.61 -43.47
CA ARG A 47 -10.60 -6.27 -43.37
C ARG A 47 -11.56 -5.78 -44.46
N LYS A 48 -11.69 -6.56 -45.52
CA LYS A 48 -12.84 -6.47 -46.45
C LYS A 48 -14.11 -7.00 -45.76
N PRO A 49 -15.30 -6.40 -46.03
CA PRO A 49 -16.54 -6.84 -45.38
C PRO A 49 -16.98 -8.21 -45.96
N THR A 50 -17.31 -9.14 -45.10
CA THR A 50 -17.98 -10.40 -45.42
C THR A 50 -19.45 -10.29 -45.02
N GLU A 51 -20.31 -10.81 -45.88
CA GLU A 51 -21.77 -10.78 -45.87
C GLU A 51 -22.44 -11.15 -44.54
N GLU A 52 -23.54 -10.46 -44.32
CA GLU A 52 -24.47 -10.53 -43.19
C GLU A 52 -25.16 -11.91 -43.11
N THR A 53 -24.92 -12.65 -42.03
CA THR A 53 -25.74 -13.83 -41.68
C THR A 53 -26.72 -13.40 -40.60
N GLN A 54 -28.00 -13.47 -40.90
CA GLN A 54 -29.14 -13.15 -40.07
C GLN A 54 -29.16 -14.03 -38.78
N ALA A 55 -28.90 -13.45 -37.63
CA ALA A 55 -28.98 -14.13 -36.36
C ALA A 55 -30.40 -14.03 -35.77
N ALA A 56 -30.88 -15.16 -35.24
CA ALA A 56 -32.17 -15.30 -34.56
C ALA A 56 -32.26 -14.44 -33.30
N PRO A 57 -33.47 -14.00 -32.87
CA PRO A 57 -33.62 -13.12 -31.72
C PRO A 57 -33.25 -13.85 -30.42
N MET A 58 -32.28 -13.30 -29.69
CA MET A 58 -31.93 -13.73 -28.34
C MET A 58 -32.99 -13.24 -27.34
N PRO A 59 -33.28 -14.02 -26.27
CA PRO A 59 -34.20 -13.57 -25.23
C PRO A 59 -33.64 -12.36 -24.48
N THR A 60 -34.45 -11.32 -24.36
CA THR A 60 -34.14 -10.11 -23.60
C THR A 60 -34.09 -10.46 -22.10
N ILE A 61 -32.88 -10.57 -21.55
CA ILE A 61 -32.69 -10.61 -20.10
C ILE A 61 -32.83 -9.18 -19.61
N THR A 62 -33.94 -8.88 -18.92
CA THR A 62 -34.14 -7.62 -18.20
C THR A 62 -33.22 -7.65 -16.99
N LEU A 63 -32.04 -7.02 -17.10
CA LEU A 63 -31.19 -6.76 -15.96
C LEU A 63 -31.88 -5.71 -15.09
N GLN A 64 -32.37 -6.13 -13.91
CA GLN A 64 -32.72 -5.19 -12.88
C GLN A 64 -31.45 -4.43 -12.48
N PRO A 65 -31.49 -3.11 -12.30
CA PRO A 65 -30.35 -2.38 -11.82
C PRO A 65 -30.04 -2.83 -10.39
N THR A 66 -29.04 -3.67 -10.24
CA THR A 66 -28.36 -3.87 -8.95
C THR A 66 -27.68 -2.55 -8.65
N THR A 67 -28.18 -1.82 -7.66
CA THR A 67 -27.49 -0.67 -7.09
C THR A 67 -26.22 -1.19 -6.43
N GLU A 68 -25.12 -1.24 -7.19
CA GLU A 68 -23.80 -1.32 -6.59
C GLU A 68 -23.65 -0.08 -5.69
N PRO A 69 -23.15 -0.24 -4.45
CA PRO A 69 -22.86 0.92 -3.63
C PRO A 69 -21.90 1.82 -4.42
N GLN A 70 -22.36 3.02 -4.78
CA GLN A 70 -21.50 4.02 -5.40
C GLN A 70 -20.45 4.41 -4.36
N TYR A 71 -19.25 3.86 -4.51
CA TYR A 71 -18.09 4.32 -3.78
C TYR A 71 -17.71 5.70 -4.29
N GLU A 72 -17.90 6.72 -3.46
CA GLU A 72 -17.30 8.02 -3.70
C GLU A 72 -15.86 7.98 -3.14
N PRO A 73 -14.82 8.15 -3.98
CA PRO A 73 -13.46 8.19 -3.49
C PRO A 73 -13.31 9.35 -2.51
N ASP A 74 -12.69 9.08 -1.36
CA ASP A 74 -12.28 10.13 -0.44
C ASP A 74 -11.19 10.98 -1.10
N LEU A 75 -11.60 12.11 -1.69
CA LEU A 75 -10.71 13.04 -2.38
C LEU A 75 -9.79 13.82 -1.41
N SER A 76 -9.96 13.67 -0.10
CA SER A 76 -9.08 14.28 0.90
C SER A 76 -7.74 13.56 1.01
N LYS A 77 -7.69 12.29 0.59
CA LYS A 77 -6.46 11.48 0.59
C LYS A 77 -5.83 11.48 -0.81
N PRO A 78 -4.57 11.93 -0.96
CA PRO A 78 -3.87 11.83 -2.24
C PRO A 78 -3.85 10.38 -2.75
N SER A 79 -4.05 10.18 -4.05
CA SER A 79 -3.89 8.86 -4.63
C SER A 79 -2.42 8.45 -4.55
N LEU A 80 -2.13 7.34 -3.91
CA LEU A 80 -0.80 6.73 -3.95
C LEU A 80 -0.62 6.00 -5.29
N ASP A 81 0.52 6.22 -5.94
CA ASP A 81 0.98 5.38 -7.05
C ASP A 81 1.45 4.04 -6.47
N TRP A 82 0.48 3.19 -6.14
CA TRP A 82 0.67 1.93 -5.42
C TRP A 82 0.98 0.80 -6.39
N GLY A 83 2.19 0.26 -6.28
CA GLY A 83 2.66 -0.84 -7.12
C GLY A 83 2.80 -2.17 -6.38
N ALA A 84 3.26 -3.18 -7.10
CA ALA A 84 3.51 -4.50 -6.53
C ALA A 84 4.61 -4.48 -5.45
N GLU A 85 5.60 -3.58 -5.58
CA GLU A 85 6.66 -3.40 -4.58
C GLU A 85 6.07 -2.83 -3.28
N ASP A 86 5.20 -1.83 -3.38
CA ASP A 86 4.54 -1.23 -2.23
C ASP A 86 3.61 -2.23 -1.52
N SER A 87 2.87 -3.03 -2.30
CA SER A 87 2.03 -4.11 -1.75
C SER A 87 2.84 -5.13 -0.95
N TYR A 88 4.00 -5.53 -1.48
CA TYR A 88 4.90 -6.43 -0.76
C TYR A 88 5.47 -5.79 0.51
N LEU A 89 5.88 -4.51 0.47
CA LEU A 89 6.40 -3.80 1.64
C LEU A 89 5.34 -3.69 2.75
N LEU A 90 4.09 -3.36 2.39
CA LEU A 90 2.97 -3.28 3.33
C LEU A 90 2.62 -4.63 3.94
N ALA A 91 2.53 -5.69 3.12
CA ALA A 91 2.31 -7.04 3.62
C ALA A 91 3.43 -7.47 4.57
N LYS A 92 4.68 -7.14 4.23
CA LYS A 92 5.84 -7.54 5.02
C LYS A 92 5.95 -6.80 6.35
N ILE A 93 5.60 -5.51 6.41
CA ILE A 93 5.57 -4.81 7.70
C ILE A 93 4.43 -5.30 8.59
N ALA A 94 3.26 -5.60 8.01
CA ALA A 94 2.15 -6.20 8.74
C ALA A 94 2.55 -7.54 9.36
N MET A 95 3.25 -8.41 8.61
CA MET A 95 3.79 -9.66 9.14
C MET A 95 4.81 -9.42 10.25
N ALA A 96 5.73 -8.48 10.08
CA ALA A 96 6.79 -8.23 11.03
C ALA A 96 6.29 -7.65 12.36
N GLU A 97 5.22 -6.84 12.33
CA GLU A 97 4.61 -6.21 13.52
C GLU A 97 3.49 -7.05 14.13
N ALA A 98 2.65 -7.69 13.30
CA ALA A 98 1.37 -8.28 13.68
C ALA A 98 1.24 -9.76 13.27
N GLU A 99 2.31 -10.57 13.35
CA GLU A 99 2.29 -11.99 12.97
C GLU A 99 1.20 -12.80 13.70
N GLY A 100 1.00 -12.53 14.98
CA GLY A 100 0.00 -13.20 15.81
C GLY A 100 -1.43 -12.64 15.70
N GLU A 101 -1.60 -11.58 14.91
CA GLU A 101 -2.89 -10.91 14.70
C GLU A 101 -3.60 -11.50 13.48
N GLY A 102 -4.94 -11.50 13.50
CA GLY A 102 -5.74 -11.83 12.32
C GLY A 102 -5.69 -10.73 11.25
N VAL A 103 -6.47 -10.93 10.19
CA VAL A 103 -6.55 -10.02 9.04
C VAL A 103 -6.79 -8.57 9.45
N GLU A 104 -7.69 -8.32 10.41
CA GLU A 104 -8.01 -6.97 10.89
C GLU A 104 -6.80 -6.29 11.54
N GLY A 105 -6.09 -6.98 12.45
CA GLY A 105 -4.90 -6.43 13.10
C GLY A 105 -3.78 -6.10 12.10
N LYS A 106 -3.57 -7.00 11.12
CA LYS A 106 -2.64 -6.77 10.01
C LYS A 106 -3.07 -5.57 9.14
N ALA A 107 -4.38 -5.44 8.86
CA ALA A 107 -4.94 -4.31 8.11
C ALA A 107 -4.75 -3.00 8.87
N MET A 108 -4.95 -2.97 10.18
CA MET A 108 -4.70 -1.78 11.00
C MET A 108 -3.23 -1.32 10.92
N VAL A 109 -2.26 -2.22 10.99
CA VAL A 109 -0.84 -1.87 10.82
C VAL A 109 -0.57 -1.28 9.43
N ILE A 110 -1.14 -1.86 8.37
CA ILE A 110 -1.05 -1.32 7.02
C ILE A 110 -1.65 0.09 6.96
N MET A 111 -2.81 0.30 7.55
CA MET A 111 -3.46 1.61 7.58
C MET A 111 -2.63 2.66 8.32
N VAL A 112 -1.94 2.31 9.42
CA VAL A 112 -1.01 3.25 10.08
C VAL A 112 0.10 3.69 9.12
N VAL A 113 0.68 2.78 8.32
CA VAL A 113 1.68 3.17 7.31
C VAL A 113 1.07 4.13 6.29
N LEU A 114 -0.10 3.82 5.76
CA LEU A 114 -0.79 4.64 4.76
C LEU A 114 -1.19 6.02 5.34
N ASN A 115 -1.73 6.05 6.54
CA ASN A 115 -2.10 7.29 7.21
C ASN A 115 -0.87 8.19 7.43
N ARG A 116 0.28 7.63 7.78
CA ARG A 116 1.53 8.40 7.89
C ARG A 116 1.99 8.97 6.56
N VAL A 117 1.85 8.22 5.45
CA VAL A 117 2.17 8.74 4.11
C VAL A 117 1.32 9.96 3.75
N TRP A 118 0.06 10.00 4.21
CA TRP A 118 -0.87 11.10 3.95
C TRP A 118 -0.78 12.24 4.97
N ALA A 119 -0.17 12.02 6.13
CA ALA A 119 -0.09 13.01 7.20
C ALA A 119 1.12 13.92 7.05
N GLU A 120 0.95 15.19 7.42
CA GLU A 120 2.07 16.13 7.52
C GLU A 120 3.04 15.68 8.62
N GLY A 121 4.32 15.90 8.40
CA GLY A 121 5.38 15.56 9.36
C GLY A 121 5.92 14.13 9.24
N PHE A 122 5.35 13.30 8.37
CA PHE A 122 5.85 11.98 8.02
C PHE A 122 6.41 11.95 6.60
N PRO A 123 7.22 10.92 6.25
CA PRO A 123 7.67 10.72 4.88
C PRO A 123 6.49 10.48 3.92
N ASP A 124 6.68 10.84 2.64
CA ASP A 124 5.66 10.81 1.59
C ASP A 124 5.65 9.53 0.73
N SER A 125 6.31 8.47 1.18
CA SER A 125 6.31 7.17 0.52
C SER A 125 6.23 6.02 1.52
N ILE A 126 5.63 4.91 1.10
CA ILE A 126 5.47 3.69 1.92
C ILE A 126 6.83 3.19 2.41
N GLU A 127 7.82 3.11 1.53
CA GLU A 127 9.16 2.66 1.94
C GLU A 127 9.80 3.60 2.96
N ASP A 128 9.72 4.91 2.73
CA ASP A 128 10.36 5.87 3.62
C ASP A 128 9.67 5.92 5.00
N VAL A 129 8.34 5.70 5.06
CA VAL A 129 7.61 5.55 6.35
C VAL A 129 8.04 4.28 7.07
N ILE A 130 8.12 3.14 6.37
CA ILE A 130 8.49 1.85 6.99
C ILE A 130 9.92 1.89 7.54
N PHE A 131 10.86 2.51 6.82
CA PHE A 131 12.25 2.60 7.21
C PHE A 131 12.63 3.94 7.85
N ASP A 132 11.63 4.68 8.36
CA ASP A 132 11.88 5.94 9.04
C ASP A 132 12.73 5.73 10.30
N TYR A 133 13.79 6.53 10.42
CA TYR A 133 14.76 6.43 11.49
C TYR A 133 15.06 7.81 12.09
N SER A 134 14.86 7.95 13.39
CA SER A 134 15.22 9.14 14.13
C SER A 134 16.68 9.10 14.52
N GLU A 135 17.51 9.96 13.92
CA GLU A 135 18.92 10.10 14.32
C GLU A 135 19.07 10.65 15.76
N GLU A 136 18.13 11.52 16.19
CA GLU A 136 18.14 12.12 17.52
C GLU A 136 17.91 11.10 18.61
N LYS A 137 16.95 10.18 18.38
CA LYS A 137 16.56 9.15 19.36
C LYS A 137 17.27 7.82 19.16
N ASP A 138 18.00 7.64 18.02
CA ASP A 138 18.65 6.38 17.61
C ASP A 138 17.66 5.20 17.51
N ILE A 139 16.44 5.46 17.02
CA ILE A 139 15.38 4.46 16.88
C ILE A 139 14.74 4.45 15.49
N TYR A 140 14.29 3.28 15.06
CA TYR A 140 13.37 3.11 13.95
C TYR A 140 11.94 3.29 14.41
N GLN A 141 11.09 3.91 13.58
CA GLN A 141 9.67 4.07 13.89
C GLN A 141 8.93 2.73 13.93
N PHE A 142 9.37 1.78 13.09
CA PHE A 142 8.97 0.39 13.14
C PHE A 142 10.15 -0.46 13.62
N SER A 143 10.08 -0.95 14.84
CA SER A 143 11.19 -1.67 15.46
C SER A 143 11.67 -2.92 14.69
N PRO A 144 10.80 -3.68 13.99
CA PRO A 144 11.23 -4.85 13.23
C PRO A 144 12.20 -4.57 12.09
N VAL A 145 12.26 -3.34 11.55
CA VAL A 145 13.18 -3.03 10.45
C VAL A 145 14.60 -2.69 10.92
N ALA A 146 14.81 -2.58 12.24
CA ALA A 146 16.14 -2.44 12.80
C ALA A 146 17.05 -3.62 12.40
N PRO A 147 18.38 -3.43 12.37
CA PRO A 147 19.32 -4.53 12.08
C PRO A 147 19.11 -5.74 13.00
N GLY A 148 18.82 -6.90 12.40
CA GLY A 148 18.53 -8.14 13.14
C GLY A 148 17.07 -8.26 13.61
N GLY A 149 16.21 -7.31 13.31
CA GLY A 149 14.79 -7.37 13.61
C GLY A 149 14.04 -8.38 12.73
N ARG A 150 12.77 -8.60 13.07
CA ARG A 150 11.92 -9.63 12.41
C ARG A 150 11.69 -9.38 10.92
N TRP A 151 11.71 -8.15 10.45
CA TRP A 151 11.62 -7.81 9.03
C TRP A 151 12.57 -8.63 8.15
N TRP A 152 13.76 -8.93 8.64
CA TRP A 152 14.80 -9.61 7.87
C TRP A 152 14.63 -11.13 7.79
N THR A 153 13.75 -11.70 8.61
CA THR A 153 13.57 -13.16 8.75
C THR A 153 12.14 -13.62 8.49
N THR A 154 11.17 -12.72 8.38
CA THR A 154 9.75 -13.05 8.11
C THR A 154 9.40 -12.77 6.65
N GLU A 155 8.45 -13.57 6.13
CA GLU A 155 7.81 -13.34 4.84
C GLU A 155 6.30 -13.19 5.05
N PRO A 156 5.60 -12.38 4.22
CA PRO A 156 4.15 -12.22 4.32
C PRO A 156 3.42 -13.54 4.15
N ASP A 157 2.41 -13.77 4.98
CA ASP A 157 1.48 -14.88 4.86
C ASP A 157 0.22 -14.51 4.06
N GLU A 158 -0.71 -15.47 3.93
CA GLU A 158 -1.96 -15.28 3.20
C GLU A 158 -2.86 -14.21 3.84
N GLU A 159 -2.87 -14.11 5.17
CA GLU A 159 -3.65 -13.09 5.89
C GLU A 159 -3.12 -11.67 5.67
N CYS A 160 -1.79 -11.50 5.46
CA CYS A 160 -1.22 -10.21 5.09
C CYS A 160 -1.73 -9.73 3.72
N TYR A 161 -1.84 -10.63 2.75
CA TYR A 161 -2.39 -10.32 1.44
C TYR A 161 -3.90 -10.12 1.47
N GLU A 162 -4.61 -10.85 2.33
CA GLU A 162 -6.03 -10.62 2.54
C GLU A 162 -6.29 -9.25 3.19
N ALA A 163 -5.46 -8.82 4.16
CA ALA A 163 -5.51 -7.50 4.72
C ALA A 163 -5.32 -6.41 3.65
N LEU A 164 -4.38 -6.60 2.74
CA LEU A 164 -4.24 -5.70 1.57
C LEU A 164 -5.48 -5.73 0.68
N ARG A 165 -6.04 -6.90 0.41
CA ARG A 165 -7.21 -7.04 -0.45
C ARG A 165 -8.42 -6.29 0.09
N ILE A 166 -8.73 -6.42 1.38
CA ILE A 166 -9.87 -5.70 1.97
C ILE A 166 -9.66 -4.18 1.92
N ILE A 167 -8.44 -3.69 2.16
CA ILE A 167 -8.12 -2.26 2.05
C ILE A 167 -8.26 -1.77 0.61
N MET A 168 -7.70 -2.50 -0.36
CA MET A 168 -7.65 -2.05 -1.75
C MET A 168 -8.98 -2.19 -2.47
N VAL A 169 -9.65 -3.33 -2.29
CA VAL A 169 -10.85 -3.72 -3.04
C VAL A 169 -12.12 -3.32 -2.31
N GLU A 170 -12.21 -3.62 -1.03
CA GLU A 170 -13.40 -3.35 -0.23
C GLU A 170 -13.39 -1.94 0.39
N LYS A 171 -12.26 -1.21 0.24
CA LYS A 171 -12.09 0.13 0.81
C LYS A 171 -12.23 0.15 2.33
N TRP A 172 -11.83 -0.96 2.95
CA TRP A 172 -11.85 -1.05 4.40
C TRP A 172 -10.89 -0.02 5.01
N ASP A 173 -11.40 0.81 5.88
CA ASP A 173 -10.64 1.75 6.70
C ASP A 173 -11.36 1.99 8.03
N GLU A 174 -11.04 1.20 9.02
CA GLU A 174 -11.50 1.40 10.40
C GLU A 174 -10.40 1.97 11.30
N SER A 175 -9.33 2.49 10.69
CA SER A 175 -8.21 3.04 11.43
C SER A 175 -8.50 4.39 12.09
N GLU A 176 -9.56 5.08 11.68
CA GLU A 176 -9.93 6.43 12.14
C GLU A 176 -8.75 7.43 12.05
N GLY A 177 -7.83 7.16 11.13
CA GLY A 177 -6.64 7.97 10.93
C GLY A 177 -5.53 7.71 11.96
N ALA A 178 -5.49 6.53 12.58
CA ALA A 178 -4.43 6.13 13.50
C ALA A 178 -3.04 6.33 12.90
N LEU A 179 -2.15 6.96 13.67
CA LEU A 179 -0.77 7.22 13.28
C LEU A 179 0.24 6.43 14.14
N TYR A 180 -0.21 5.94 15.29
CA TYR A 180 0.63 5.23 16.26
C TYR A 180 -0.08 3.99 16.76
N PHE A 181 0.72 3.01 17.17
CA PHE A 181 0.23 1.84 17.92
C PHE A 181 1.31 1.31 18.84
N GLU A 182 0.87 0.56 19.83
CA GLU A 182 1.73 -0.16 20.73
C GLU A 182 1.08 -1.48 21.14
N ALA A 183 1.87 -2.46 21.57
CA ALA A 183 1.32 -3.69 22.11
C ALA A 183 0.60 -3.42 23.46
N THR A 184 -0.52 -4.13 23.67
CA THR A 184 -1.26 -4.08 24.95
C THR A 184 -0.42 -4.77 26.03
N TYR A 185 0.29 -4.01 26.83
CA TYR A 185 0.97 -4.53 28.01
C TYR A 185 0.16 -4.19 29.27
N ASN A 186 -0.12 -5.15 30.06
CA ASN A 186 -0.47 -5.24 31.49
C ASN A 186 -0.96 -3.97 32.23
N GLY A 187 -1.54 -2.97 31.58
CA GLY A 187 -2.16 -1.82 32.21
C GLY A 187 -1.19 -0.79 32.78
N GLU A 188 0.06 -0.78 32.33
CA GLU A 188 1.00 0.31 32.65
C GLU A 188 0.76 1.49 31.71
N ASP A 189 0.81 2.72 32.26
CA ASP A 189 0.76 3.94 31.47
C ASP A 189 2.03 4.05 30.61
N THR A 190 1.81 4.28 29.32
CA THR A 190 2.88 4.43 28.33
C THR A 190 2.93 5.87 27.85
N TRP A 191 4.03 6.24 27.17
CA TRP A 191 4.09 7.55 26.53
C TRP A 191 2.93 7.78 25.57
N HIS A 192 2.51 6.72 24.82
CA HIS A 192 1.39 6.81 23.88
C HIS A 192 0.09 7.10 24.61
N SER A 193 -0.22 6.34 25.68
CA SER A 193 -1.46 6.51 26.44
C SER A 193 -1.54 7.85 27.18
N GLU A 194 -0.38 8.45 27.54
CA GLU A 194 -0.32 9.74 28.22
C GLU A 194 -0.39 10.94 27.26
N ASN A 195 0.07 10.80 26.02
CA ASN A 195 0.32 11.95 25.13
C ASN A 195 -0.51 11.94 23.85
N LEU A 196 -1.17 10.82 23.51
CA LEU A 196 -1.91 10.65 22.26
C LEU A 196 -3.38 10.34 22.52
N GLU A 197 -4.22 10.65 21.55
CA GLU A 197 -5.63 10.29 21.56
C GLU A 197 -5.78 8.79 21.26
N TYR A 198 -6.32 8.05 22.25
CA TYR A 198 -6.65 6.64 22.08
C TYR A 198 -7.83 6.48 21.14
N ILE A 199 -7.72 5.59 20.15
CA ILE A 199 -8.78 5.29 19.20
C ILE A 199 -9.46 3.97 19.57
N LYS A 200 -8.76 2.86 19.45
CA LYS A 200 -9.29 1.51 19.71
C LYS A 200 -8.18 0.50 20.00
N THR A 201 -8.59 -0.64 20.50
CA THR A 201 -7.76 -1.85 20.59
C THR A 201 -8.20 -2.84 19.52
N VAL A 202 -7.26 -3.40 18.77
CA VAL A 202 -7.49 -4.51 17.86
C VAL A 202 -6.43 -5.58 18.15
N GLY A 203 -6.88 -6.79 18.46
CA GLY A 203 -6.00 -7.86 18.91
C GLY A 203 -5.17 -7.46 20.13
N ASN A 204 -3.86 -7.55 20.03
CA ASN A 204 -2.93 -7.18 21.08
C ASN A 204 -2.31 -5.78 20.89
N HIS A 205 -2.93 -4.91 20.09
CA HIS A 205 -2.45 -3.56 19.84
C HIS A 205 -3.48 -2.49 20.19
N ASN A 206 -3.02 -1.44 20.87
CA ASN A 206 -3.73 -0.18 21.06
C ASN A 206 -3.33 0.79 19.97
N PHE A 207 -4.30 1.45 19.34
CA PHE A 207 -4.08 2.43 18.27
C PHE A 207 -4.40 3.84 18.74
N TYR A 208 -3.61 4.82 18.26
CA TYR A 208 -3.64 6.21 18.70
C TYR A 208 -3.46 7.18 17.53
N LYS A 209 -3.87 8.43 17.79
CA LYS A 209 -3.70 9.55 16.86
C LYS A 209 -2.99 10.73 17.50
#